data_4d3eacdbb9b4a5a8e66a6f408b6aba8f
#
_entry.id   4d3eacdbb9b4a5a8e66a6f408b6aba8f
#
_cell.length_a   1.000
_cell.length_b   1.000
_cell.length_c   1.000
_cell.angle_alpha   90.00
_cell.angle_beta   90.00
_cell.angle_gamma   90.00
#
_symmetry.space_group_name_H-M   'P 1'
#
loop_
_entity.id
_entity.type
_entity.pdbx_description
1 polymer ?
#
loop_
_entity_poly.entity_id
_entity_poly.type
_entity_poly.pdbx_seq_one_letter_code
_entity_poly.pdbx_strand_id
1 'polypeptide(L)'
;AKCLSKDAPKAVEILADIVQNSKLAEPEIERERGVILREMQDVESNLQEVVFDYLHATAYQGTPLGNTILGPTENIKSISKNDLLNYIKTHYKPSRIVLAASGGVEHDQLVKLAEQHFSGLSNQYENEIPEWSECRFTGSEIRHRDDSMPLAYVAIAVEGAGWSNQDTIPLMVANTILGAWDRTQGGSSNNASRLAQNSMEYNLCHSFQAFNTCYKDTGLWGVYFVCDPL
;
A
#
# COMPACT_ATOMS: atom_id res chain seq x y z
N ALA A 1 1.82 13.88 9.59
CA ALA A 1 2.24 15.29 9.60
C ALA A 1 3.74 15.39 9.88
N LYS A 2 4.43 16.38 9.30
CA LYS A 2 5.82 16.71 9.58
C LYS A 2 5.86 18.17 10.05
N CYS A 3 6.47 18.40 11.22
CA CYS A 3 6.54 19.73 11.82
C CYS A 3 7.84 19.92 12.61
N LEU A 4 8.10 21.14 13.08
CA LEU A 4 9.17 21.40 14.03
C LEU A 4 8.76 20.89 15.43
N SER A 5 9.74 20.48 16.25
CA SER A 5 9.48 19.95 17.61
C SER A 5 8.61 20.86 18.47
N LYS A 6 8.84 22.18 18.40
CA LYS A 6 8.05 23.18 19.12
C LYS A 6 6.56 23.22 18.72
N ASP A 7 6.23 22.77 17.51
CA ASP A 7 4.90 22.80 16.93
C ASP A 7 4.17 21.45 17.07
N ALA A 8 4.82 20.43 17.68
CA ALA A 8 4.25 19.11 17.89
C ALA A 8 2.88 19.14 18.62
N PRO A 9 2.68 19.94 19.69
CA PRO A 9 1.36 20.05 20.33
C PRO A 9 0.25 20.51 19.37
N LYS A 10 0.55 21.50 18.53
CA LYS A 10 -0.42 21.99 17.53
C LYS A 10 -0.68 20.97 16.43
N ALA A 11 0.35 20.21 16.04
CA ALA A 11 0.18 19.12 15.05
C ALA A 11 -0.76 18.03 15.60
N VAL A 12 -0.62 17.62 16.86
CA VAL A 12 -1.52 16.63 17.50
C VAL A 12 -2.95 17.16 17.59
N GLU A 13 -3.14 18.42 17.98
CA GLU A 13 -4.46 19.07 18.00
C GLU A 13 -5.13 19.04 16.62
N ILE A 14 -4.40 19.40 15.55
CA ILE A 14 -4.91 19.38 14.18
C ILE A 14 -5.27 17.95 13.73
N LEU A 15 -4.42 16.97 14.03
CA LEU A 15 -4.70 15.56 13.69
C LEU A 15 -5.97 15.07 14.42
N ALA A 16 -6.13 15.43 15.68
CA ALA A 16 -7.32 15.09 16.45
C ALA A 16 -8.58 15.72 15.87
N ASP A 17 -8.51 16.99 15.45
CA ASP A 17 -9.62 17.70 14.82
C ASP A 17 -10.02 17.07 13.47
N ILE A 18 -9.04 16.73 12.62
CA ILE A 18 -9.28 16.05 11.35
C ILE A 18 -10.02 14.72 11.57
N VAL A 19 -9.59 13.93 12.56
CA VAL A 19 -10.16 12.59 12.81
C VAL A 19 -11.58 12.69 13.41
N GLN A 20 -11.84 13.69 14.27
CA GLN A 20 -13.07 13.75 15.06
C GLN A 20 -14.12 14.69 14.47
N ASN A 21 -13.72 15.76 13.79
CA ASN A 21 -14.59 16.88 13.44
C ASN A 21 -14.69 17.15 11.93
N SER A 22 -14.37 16.16 11.09
CA SER A 22 -14.49 16.29 9.64
C SER A 22 -15.93 16.68 9.26
N LYS A 23 -16.09 17.79 8.54
CA LYS A 23 -17.42 18.32 8.15
C LYS A 23 -18.12 17.45 7.09
N LEU A 24 -17.36 16.81 6.23
CA LEU A 24 -17.86 15.98 5.12
C LEU A 24 -18.99 16.68 4.37
N ALA A 25 -18.81 17.96 4.02
CA ALA A 25 -19.83 18.69 3.29
C ALA A 25 -19.92 18.21 1.84
N GLU A 26 -21.13 18.16 1.28
CA GLU A 26 -21.37 17.64 -0.07
C GLU A 26 -20.45 18.24 -1.15
N PRO A 27 -20.20 19.58 -1.17
CA PRO A 27 -19.32 20.16 -2.18
C PRO A 27 -17.86 19.67 -2.09
N GLU A 28 -17.37 19.38 -0.87
CA GLU A 28 -16.04 18.83 -0.66
C GLU A 28 -15.98 17.37 -1.10
N ILE A 29 -17.02 16.57 -0.80
CA ILE A 29 -17.13 15.18 -1.25
C ILE A 29 -17.11 15.11 -2.78
N GLU A 30 -17.89 15.94 -3.45
CA GLU A 30 -17.91 15.98 -4.93
C GLU A 30 -16.58 16.43 -5.53
N ARG A 31 -15.88 17.36 -4.89
CA ARG A 31 -14.56 17.79 -5.33
C ARG A 31 -13.55 16.66 -5.19
N GLU A 32 -13.54 15.98 -4.05
CA GLU A 32 -12.63 14.87 -3.76
C GLU A 32 -12.89 13.68 -4.68
N ARG A 33 -14.15 13.39 -4.99
CA ARG A 33 -14.53 12.37 -5.99
C ARG A 33 -13.82 12.62 -7.34
N GLY A 34 -13.81 13.88 -7.80
CA GLY A 34 -13.10 14.28 -8.99
C GLY A 34 -11.58 14.17 -8.88
N VAL A 35 -11.02 14.33 -7.69
CA VAL A 35 -9.57 14.13 -7.42
C VAL A 35 -9.24 12.64 -7.52
N ILE A 36 -9.98 11.78 -6.83
CA ILE A 36 -9.76 10.32 -6.82
C ILE A 36 -9.87 9.72 -8.23
N LEU A 37 -10.84 10.17 -9.04
CA LEU A 37 -10.98 9.71 -10.43
C LEU A 37 -9.79 10.11 -11.31
N ARG A 38 -9.15 11.26 -11.06
CA ARG A 38 -7.91 11.65 -11.76
C ARG A 38 -6.71 10.83 -11.27
N GLU A 39 -6.59 10.64 -9.95
CA GLU A 39 -5.57 9.77 -9.36
C GLU A 39 -5.63 8.35 -9.94
N MET A 40 -6.83 7.81 -10.15
CA MET A 40 -7.05 6.55 -10.83
C MET A 40 -6.45 6.53 -12.24
N GLN A 41 -6.67 7.59 -13.03
CA GLN A 41 -6.11 7.71 -14.37
C GLN A 41 -4.57 7.78 -14.34
N ASP A 42 -4.01 8.46 -13.33
CA ASP A 42 -2.56 8.53 -13.15
C ASP A 42 -1.98 7.15 -12.80
N VAL A 43 -2.63 6.38 -11.90
CA VAL A 43 -2.25 5.00 -11.59
C VAL A 43 -2.36 4.09 -12.82
N GLU A 44 -3.44 4.19 -13.60
CA GLU A 44 -3.61 3.42 -14.85
C GLU A 44 -2.52 3.70 -15.88
N SER A 45 -1.89 4.87 -15.84
CA SER A 45 -0.75 5.21 -16.70
C SER A 45 0.59 4.63 -16.22
N ASN A 46 0.68 4.24 -14.96
CA ASN A 46 1.86 3.61 -14.36
C ASN A 46 1.76 2.07 -14.46
N LEU A 47 2.35 1.51 -15.50
CA LEU A 47 2.23 0.08 -15.79
C LEU A 47 2.80 -0.81 -14.69
N GLN A 48 3.76 -0.35 -13.90
CA GLN A 48 4.23 -1.09 -12.73
C GLN A 48 3.13 -1.21 -11.68
N GLU A 49 2.45 -0.13 -11.34
CA GLU A 49 1.34 -0.14 -10.37
C GLU A 49 0.19 -1.01 -10.86
N VAL A 50 -0.17 -0.93 -12.13
CA VAL A 50 -1.20 -1.78 -12.74
C VAL A 50 -0.85 -3.27 -12.63
N VAL A 51 0.40 -3.65 -12.91
CA VAL A 51 0.86 -5.04 -12.77
C VAL A 51 0.80 -5.50 -11.32
N PHE A 52 1.17 -4.65 -10.36
CA PHE A 52 1.07 -4.99 -8.94
C PHE A 52 -0.37 -5.09 -8.44
N ASP A 53 -1.29 -4.27 -8.95
CA ASP A 53 -2.74 -4.41 -8.66
C ASP A 53 -3.28 -5.74 -9.20
N TYR A 54 -2.94 -6.10 -10.43
CA TYR A 54 -3.30 -7.40 -10.99
C TYR A 54 -2.66 -8.57 -10.22
N LEU A 55 -1.41 -8.42 -9.78
CA LEU A 55 -0.74 -9.42 -8.95
C LEU A 55 -1.51 -9.66 -7.65
N HIS A 56 -1.91 -8.59 -6.94
CA HIS A 56 -2.68 -8.71 -5.70
C HIS A 56 -4.07 -9.30 -5.94
N ALA A 57 -4.78 -8.81 -6.95
CA ALA A 57 -6.09 -9.35 -7.32
C ALA A 57 -6.05 -10.85 -7.64
N THR A 58 -4.96 -11.31 -8.24
CA THR A 58 -4.75 -12.71 -8.63
C THR A 58 -4.27 -13.57 -7.46
N ALA A 59 -3.32 -13.03 -6.65
CA ALA A 59 -2.75 -13.75 -5.52
C ALA A 59 -3.69 -13.89 -4.32
N TYR A 60 -4.67 -13.00 -4.18
CA TYR A 60 -5.57 -12.94 -3.02
C TYR A 60 -7.04 -12.90 -3.42
N GLN A 61 -7.42 -13.72 -4.38
CA GLN A 61 -8.80 -13.76 -4.93
C GLN A 61 -9.85 -13.98 -3.84
N GLY A 62 -10.87 -13.12 -3.85
CA GLY A 62 -11.99 -13.20 -2.93
C GLY A 62 -11.66 -12.77 -1.49
N THR A 63 -10.49 -12.18 -1.26
CA THR A 63 -10.10 -11.60 0.03
C THR A 63 -9.94 -10.07 -0.08
N PRO A 64 -10.04 -9.32 1.03
CA PRO A 64 -9.91 -7.86 1.00
C PRO A 64 -8.58 -7.36 0.41
N LEU A 65 -7.49 -8.12 0.57
CA LEU A 65 -6.17 -7.75 0.06
C LEU A 65 -6.07 -7.81 -1.48
N GLY A 66 -6.98 -8.52 -2.13
CA GLY A 66 -7.11 -8.52 -3.60
C GLY A 66 -7.80 -7.30 -4.18
N ASN A 67 -8.34 -6.41 -3.34
CA ASN A 67 -8.99 -5.18 -3.80
C ASN A 67 -7.96 -4.06 -4.00
N THR A 68 -8.18 -3.23 -5.01
CA THR A 68 -7.39 -2.01 -5.22
C THR A 68 -7.68 -0.97 -4.14
N ILE A 69 -6.70 -0.12 -3.82
CA ILE A 69 -6.84 0.91 -2.77
C ILE A 69 -7.90 1.94 -3.13
N LEU A 70 -7.94 2.39 -4.38
CA LEU A 70 -8.91 3.39 -4.84
C LEU A 70 -10.31 2.81 -5.04
N GLY A 71 -10.43 1.49 -5.18
CA GLY A 71 -11.68 0.81 -5.44
C GLY A 71 -12.22 1.00 -6.86
N PRO A 72 -13.35 0.39 -7.21
CA PRO A 72 -13.94 0.53 -8.53
C PRO A 72 -14.61 1.90 -8.72
N THR A 73 -14.58 2.39 -9.94
CA THR A 73 -15.18 3.69 -10.35
C THR A 73 -16.65 3.84 -9.91
N GLU A 74 -17.41 2.77 -9.95
CA GLU A 74 -18.82 2.75 -9.53
C GLU A 74 -18.99 3.10 -8.05
N ASN A 75 -18.11 2.56 -7.20
CA ASN A 75 -18.10 2.87 -5.77
C ASN A 75 -17.73 4.33 -5.52
N ILE A 76 -16.67 4.82 -6.20
CA ILE A 76 -16.24 6.22 -6.08
C ILE A 76 -17.39 7.17 -6.43
N LYS A 77 -18.18 6.86 -7.47
CA LYS A 77 -19.31 7.66 -7.88
C LYS A 77 -20.54 7.55 -6.98
N SER A 78 -20.71 6.43 -6.28
CA SER A 78 -21.93 6.15 -5.48
C SER A 78 -21.78 6.42 -3.99
N ILE A 79 -20.56 6.40 -3.42
CA ILE A 79 -20.33 6.68 -2.00
C ILE A 79 -20.96 8.01 -1.60
N SER A 80 -21.82 7.97 -0.59
CA SER A 80 -22.52 9.13 -0.05
C SER A 80 -21.89 9.59 1.27
N LYS A 81 -22.29 10.79 1.72
CA LYS A 81 -21.93 11.28 3.06
C LYS A 81 -22.31 10.30 4.18
N ASN A 82 -23.47 9.64 4.04
CA ASN A 82 -23.93 8.68 5.05
C ASN A 82 -23.02 7.45 5.12
N ASP A 83 -22.49 6.98 3.98
CA ASP A 83 -21.55 5.87 3.94
C ASP A 83 -20.25 6.24 4.66
N LEU A 84 -19.74 7.46 4.42
CA LEU A 84 -18.55 7.98 5.11
C LEU A 84 -18.78 8.11 6.61
N LEU A 85 -19.91 8.64 7.05
CA LEU A 85 -20.26 8.75 8.46
C LEU A 85 -20.38 7.37 9.13
N ASN A 86 -21.01 6.41 8.45
CA ASN A 86 -21.13 5.04 8.96
C ASN A 86 -19.76 4.38 9.08
N TYR A 87 -18.88 4.57 8.09
CA TYR A 87 -17.51 4.08 8.15
C TYR A 87 -16.74 4.66 9.34
N ILE A 88 -16.79 5.98 9.55
CA ILE A 88 -16.14 6.66 10.66
C ILE A 88 -16.69 6.14 12.01
N LYS A 89 -18.01 6.06 12.16
CA LYS A 89 -18.65 5.54 13.37
C LYS A 89 -18.26 4.11 13.70
N THR A 90 -18.01 3.29 12.68
CA THR A 90 -17.65 1.87 12.84
C THR A 90 -16.16 1.68 13.09
N HIS A 91 -15.31 2.43 12.40
CA HIS A 91 -13.87 2.15 12.37
C HIS A 91 -13.01 3.10 13.20
N TYR A 92 -13.44 4.36 13.41
CA TYR A 92 -12.66 5.38 14.14
C TYR A 92 -12.93 5.27 15.64
N LYS A 93 -12.36 4.23 16.26
CA LYS A 93 -12.49 3.94 17.69
C LYS A 93 -11.15 4.06 18.40
N PRO A 94 -11.08 4.57 19.65
CA PRO A 94 -9.83 4.71 20.40
C PRO A 94 -9.02 3.41 20.43
N SER A 95 -9.68 2.26 20.60
CA SER A 95 -9.03 0.93 20.59
C SER A 95 -8.42 0.52 19.26
N ARG A 96 -8.71 1.25 18.18
CA ARG A 96 -8.21 1.01 16.80
C ARG A 96 -7.27 2.10 16.30
N ILE A 97 -7.13 3.20 17.04
CA ILE A 97 -6.29 4.34 16.64
C ILE A 97 -4.95 4.23 17.36
N VAL A 98 -3.87 4.39 16.58
CA VAL A 98 -2.51 4.48 17.10
C VAL A 98 -1.94 5.84 16.74
N LEU A 99 -1.50 6.58 17.74
CA LEU A 99 -0.74 7.81 17.57
C LEU A 99 0.75 7.49 17.70
N ALA A 100 1.50 7.61 16.62
CA ALA A 100 2.93 7.40 16.60
C ALA A 100 3.66 8.72 16.27
N ALA A 101 4.74 9.00 16.97
CA ALA A 101 5.60 10.13 16.69
C ALA A 101 7.08 9.73 16.79
N SER A 102 7.89 10.35 15.94
CA SER A 102 9.33 10.11 15.90
C SER A 102 10.07 11.43 15.68
N GLY A 103 11.23 11.58 16.32
CA GLY A 103 12.04 12.79 16.29
C GLY A 103 12.10 13.51 17.65
N GLY A 104 12.10 14.83 17.65
CA GLY A 104 12.20 15.66 18.88
C GLY A 104 10.89 15.75 19.65
N VAL A 105 10.38 14.63 20.13
CA VAL A 105 9.13 14.50 20.91
C VAL A 105 9.37 13.60 22.12
N GLU A 106 8.96 14.07 23.30
CA GLU A 106 8.99 13.28 24.51
C GLU A 106 7.72 12.44 24.65
N HIS A 107 7.86 11.16 24.99
CA HIS A 107 6.75 10.20 25.07
C HIS A 107 5.66 10.66 26.03
N ASP A 108 6.02 11.04 27.26
CA ASP A 108 5.06 11.44 28.29
C ASP A 108 4.29 12.71 27.91
N GLN A 109 4.90 13.60 27.13
CA GLN A 109 4.23 14.76 26.58
C GLN A 109 3.23 14.35 25.49
N LEU A 110 3.60 13.41 24.62
CA LEU A 110 2.71 12.90 23.59
C LEU A 110 1.50 12.19 24.19
N VAL A 111 1.69 11.41 25.25
CA VAL A 111 0.58 10.76 25.98
C VAL A 111 -0.41 11.81 26.53
N LYS A 112 0.07 12.86 27.19
CA LYS A 112 -0.79 13.94 27.69
C LYS A 112 -1.57 14.64 26.59
N LEU A 113 -0.93 14.90 25.45
CA LEU A 113 -1.58 15.50 24.29
C LEU A 113 -2.64 14.55 23.69
N ALA A 114 -2.36 13.25 23.64
CA ALA A 114 -3.32 12.25 23.19
C ALA A 114 -4.54 12.19 24.13
N GLU A 115 -4.34 12.14 25.44
CA GLU A 115 -5.41 12.19 26.45
C GLU A 115 -6.24 13.48 26.33
N GLN A 116 -5.58 14.62 26.13
CA GLN A 116 -6.25 15.91 25.99
C GLN A 116 -7.13 16.00 24.75
N HIS A 117 -6.65 15.51 23.60
CA HIS A 117 -7.29 15.78 22.32
C HIS A 117 -8.14 14.60 21.78
N PHE A 118 -7.92 13.35 22.23
CA PHE A 118 -8.64 12.19 21.76
C PHE A 118 -9.61 11.56 22.78
N SER A 119 -9.70 12.12 24.00
CA SER A 119 -10.59 11.62 25.06
C SER A 119 -12.09 11.66 24.71
N GLY A 120 -12.47 12.46 23.72
CA GLY A 120 -13.87 12.56 23.26
C GLY A 120 -14.36 11.40 22.42
N LEU A 121 -13.44 10.54 21.95
CA LEU A 121 -13.80 9.38 21.14
C LEU A 121 -14.41 8.26 22.00
N SER A 122 -15.52 7.66 21.51
CA SER A 122 -16.21 6.57 22.18
C SER A 122 -15.77 5.21 21.67
N ASN A 123 -15.55 4.25 22.58
CA ASN A 123 -15.32 2.84 22.27
C ASN A 123 -16.62 2.05 22.03
N GLN A 124 -17.79 2.68 22.18
CA GLN A 124 -19.07 2.00 21.94
C GLN A 124 -19.30 1.81 20.44
N TYR A 125 -19.70 0.61 20.06
CA TYR A 125 -20.09 0.27 18.70
C TYR A 125 -21.61 0.33 18.59
N GLU A 126 -22.11 1.06 17.60
CA GLU A 126 -23.55 1.12 17.30
C GLU A 126 -23.97 -0.06 16.41
N ASN A 127 -23.02 -0.65 15.69
CA ASN A 127 -23.19 -1.80 14.78
C ASN A 127 -22.27 -2.93 15.16
N GLU A 128 -22.34 -4.04 14.43
CA GLU A 128 -21.42 -5.17 14.59
C GLU A 128 -19.95 -4.72 14.43
N ILE A 129 -19.09 -5.27 15.28
CA ILE A 129 -17.65 -5.04 15.19
C ILE A 129 -17.16 -5.74 13.93
N PRO A 130 -16.50 -5.01 12.99
CA PRO A 130 -15.97 -5.66 11.80
C PRO A 130 -14.95 -6.74 12.16
N GLU A 131 -15.22 -7.96 11.76
CA GLU A 131 -14.29 -9.07 11.91
C GLU A 131 -13.21 -8.99 10.80
N TRP A 132 -12.00 -9.41 11.19
CA TRP A 132 -10.91 -9.56 10.24
C TRP A 132 -11.00 -10.94 9.59
N SER A 133 -11.13 -10.97 8.27
CA SER A 133 -10.94 -12.20 7.51
C SER A 133 -9.46 -12.43 7.24
N GLU A 134 -8.99 -13.66 7.46
CA GLU A 134 -7.63 -14.05 7.07
C GLU A 134 -7.46 -13.96 5.54
N CYS A 135 -6.30 -13.48 5.12
CA CYS A 135 -5.95 -13.49 3.71
C CYS A 135 -5.56 -14.91 3.28
N ARG A 136 -6.10 -15.34 2.16
CA ARG A 136 -5.75 -16.63 1.56
C ARG A 136 -5.02 -16.39 0.25
N PHE A 137 -3.79 -16.88 0.18
CA PHE A 137 -3.02 -16.89 -1.06
C PHE A 137 -3.60 -17.88 -2.06
N THR A 138 -3.77 -17.45 -3.31
CA THR A 138 -4.22 -18.28 -4.43
C THR A 138 -3.17 -18.24 -5.52
N GLY A 139 -2.53 -19.38 -5.79
CA GLY A 139 -1.62 -19.54 -6.93
C GLY A 139 -2.43 -19.48 -8.22
N SER A 140 -2.27 -18.40 -8.96
CA SER A 140 -3.05 -18.13 -10.18
C SER A 140 -2.26 -17.27 -11.15
N GLU A 141 -2.79 -17.07 -12.34
CA GLU A 141 -2.15 -16.29 -13.40
C GLU A 141 -3.17 -15.39 -14.07
N ILE A 142 -2.77 -14.15 -14.38
CA ILE A 142 -3.49 -13.23 -15.25
C ILE A 142 -2.58 -12.78 -16.38
N ARG A 143 -3.10 -12.75 -17.58
CA ARG A 143 -2.41 -12.21 -18.77
C ARG A 143 -3.30 -11.17 -19.43
N HIS A 144 -2.75 -9.98 -19.60
CA HIS A 144 -3.36 -8.93 -20.41
C HIS A 144 -2.51 -8.71 -21.65
N ARG A 145 -3.11 -8.84 -22.84
CA ARG A 145 -2.41 -8.62 -24.10
C ARG A 145 -2.87 -7.32 -24.75
N ASP A 146 -1.91 -6.47 -25.03
CA ASP A 146 -2.11 -5.24 -25.81
C ASP A 146 -0.96 -5.12 -26.82
N ASP A 147 -1.27 -5.40 -28.08
CA ASP A 147 -0.26 -5.41 -29.18
C ASP A 147 0.24 -3.98 -29.54
N SER A 148 -0.35 -2.93 -28.96
CA SER A 148 0.16 -1.55 -29.11
C SER A 148 1.30 -1.22 -28.16
N MET A 149 1.52 -2.03 -27.12
CA MET A 149 2.57 -1.81 -26.13
C MET A 149 3.94 -2.28 -26.63
N PRO A 150 4.97 -1.44 -26.51
CA PRO A 150 6.31 -1.78 -27.03
C PRO A 150 7.07 -2.78 -26.14
N LEU A 151 6.69 -2.92 -24.87
CA LEU A 151 7.38 -3.75 -23.88
C LEU A 151 6.37 -4.60 -23.10
N ALA A 152 6.86 -5.71 -22.58
CA ALA A 152 6.12 -6.58 -21.66
C ALA A 152 6.50 -6.27 -20.21
N TYR A 153 5.51 -6.19 -19.34
CA TYR A 153 5.62 -5.91 -17.90
C TYR A 153 5.12 -7.14 -17.13
N VAL A 154 5.98 -7.73 -16.33
CA VAL A 154 5.71 -9.03 -15.71
C VAL A 154 6.08 -9.03 -14.25
N ALA A 155 5.21 -9.56 -13.40
CA ALA A 155 5.51 -9.87 -12.01
C ALA A 155 5.29 -11.35 -11.76
N ILE A 156 6.26 -12.01 -11.12
CA ILE A 156 6.17 -13.40 -10.66
C ILE A 156 6.42 -13.39 -9.17
N ALA A 157 5.48 -13.92 -8.41
CA ALA A 157 5.56 -13.96 -6.96
C ALA A 157 5.11 -15.30 -6.39
N VAL A 158 5.61 -15.58 -5.21
CA VAL A 158 5.15 -16.65 -4.33
C VAL A 158 4.65 -16.04 -3.03
N GLU A 159 3.90 -16.79 -2.25
CA GLU A 159 3.51 -16.36 -0.92
C GLU A 159 4.76 -16.12 -0.08
N GLY A 160 4.84 -14.94 0.52
CA GLY A 160 5.89 -14.52 1.44
C GLY A 160 5.43 -14.64 2.90
N ALA A 161 6.20 -14.02 3.79
CA ALA A 161 5.93 -14.03 5.22
C ALA A 161 5.27 -12.74 5.69
N GLY A 162 4.36 -12.83 6.66
CA GLY A 162 3.80 -11.69 7.38
C GLY A 162 4.82 -11.06 8.36
N TRP A 163 4.51 -9.84 8.85
CA TRP A 163 5.42 -9.07 9.70
C TRP A 163 5.88 -9.78 10.99
N SER A 164 5.03 -10.63 11.57
CA SER A 164 5.32 -11.38 12.81
C SER A 164 6.03 -12.71 12.58
N ASN A 165 6.21 -13.13 11.34
CA ASN A 165 6.84 -14.39 11.00
C ASN A 165 8.37 -14.27 11.06
N GLN A 166 9.04 -15.28 11.60
CA GLN A 166 10.50 -15.33 11.71
C GLN A 166 11.20 -15.37 10.35
N ASP A 167 10.53 -15.88 9.32
CA ASP A 167 11.06 -15.98 7.95
C ASP A 167 11.11 -14.63 7.21
N THR A 168 10.53 -13.57 7.77
CA THR A 168 10.55 -12.22 7.18
C THR A 168 11.98 -11.73 6.95
N ILE A 169 12.87 -11.90 7.92
CA ILE A 169 14.27 -11.46 7.80
C ILE A 169 15.06 -12.27 6.77
N PRO A 170 15.01 -13.62 6.77
CA PRO A 170 15.59 -14.42 5.69
C PRO A 170 15.09 -14.02 4.29
N LEU A 171 13.81 -13.75 4.11
CA LEU A 171 13.25 -13.29 2.84
C LEU A 171 13.76 -11.90 2.44
N MET A 172 13.92 -10.97 3.38
CA MET A 172 14.55 -9.67 3.11
C MET A 172 16.00 -9.82 2.65
N VAL A 173 16.78 -10.72 3.26
CA VAL A 173 18.14 -11.02 2.82
C VAL A 173 18.15 -11.63 1.43
N ALA A 174 17.27 -12.61 1.15
CA ALA A 174 17.13 -13.21 -0.17
C ALA A 174 16.75 -12.16 -1.22
N ASN A 175 15.83 -11.25 -0.89
CA ASN A 175 15.47 -10.12 -1.75
C ASN A 175 16.66 -9.25 -2.11
N THR A 176 17.51 -8.94 -1.12
CA THR A 176 18.73 -8.14 -1.32
C THR A 176 19.76 -8.87 -2.18
N ILE A 177 19.87 -10.19 -2.07
CA ILE A 177 20.77 -11.02 -2.89
C ILE A 177 20.32 -11.03 -4.36
N LEU A 178 19.02 -11.13 -4.63
CA LEU A 178 18.47 -11.00 -5.98
C LEU A 178 18.65 -9.56 -6.50
N GLY A 179 18.33 -8.57 -5.67
CA GLY A 179 18.53 -7.16 -5.93
C GLY A 179 17.66 -6.60 -7.05
N ALA A 180 18.22 -5.61 -7.72
CA ALA A 180 17.62 -4.94 -8.86
C ALA A 180 18.69 -4.59 -9.90
N TRP A 181 18.27 -4.44 -11.14
CA TRP A 181 19.13 -4.00 -12.22
C TRP A 181 18.31 -3.24 -13.27
N ASP A 182 18.94 -2.27 -13.89
CA ASP A 182 18.38 -1.49 -14.98
C ASP A 182 19.46 -1.26 -16.05
N ARG A 183 19.09 -1.45 -17.30
CA ARG A 183 19.99 -1.31 -18.44
C ARG A 183 20.61 0.09 -18.54
N THR A 184 19.89 1.14 -18.08
CA THR A 184 20.35 2.53 -18.13
C THR A 184 21.45 2.84 -17.12
N GLN A 185 21.56 2.08 -16.04
CA GLN A 185 22.55 2.32 -14.98
C GLN A 185 23.96 1.82 -15.35
N GLY A 186 24.10 1.14 -16.48
CA GLY A 186 25.35 0.50 -16.88
C GLY A 186 25.73 -0.61 -15.92
N GLY A 187 26.27 -1.68 -16.38
CA GLY A 187 26.69 -2.76 -15.52
C GLY A 187 28.10 -3.17 -15.91
N SER A 188 28.98 -3.23 -14.93
CA SER A 188 30.20 -3.97 -15.08
C SER A 188 30.01 -5.40 -14.55
N SER A 189 30.92 -6.29 -14.92
CA SER A 189 31.05 -7.66 -14.40
C SER A 189 31.10 -7.74 -12.85
N ASN A 190 31.17 -6.61 -12.17
CA ASN A 190 31.20 -6.48 -10.71
C ASN A 190 29.82 -6.37 -10.04
N ASN A 191 28.72 -6.51 -10.80
CA ASN A 191 27.39 -6.60 -10.17
C ASN A 191 27.33 -7.85 -9.27
N ALA A 192 26.90 -7.63 -8.03
CA ALA A 192 26.86 -8.67 -7.01
C ALA A 192 25.82 -9.77 -7.33
N SER A 193 24.69 -9.38 -7.97
CA SER A 193 23.61 -10.30 -8.29
C SER A 193 23.91 -11.13 -9.56
N ARG A 194 23.86 -12.45 -9.41
CA ARG A 194 23.98 -13.37 -10.56
C ARG A 194 22.86 -13.14 -11.59
N LEU A 195 21.66 -12.76 -11.13
CA LEU A 195 20.55 -12.43 -12.03
C LEU A 195 20.88 -11.20 -12.87
N ALA A 196 21.50 -10.18 -12.30
CA ALA A 196 21.93 -8.98 -13.03
C ALA A 196 23.03 -9.33 -14.06
N GLN A 197 23.98 -10.18 -13.70
CA GLN A 197 25.04 -10.63 -14.63
C GLN A 197 24.44 -11.37 -15.83
N ASN A 198 23.52 -12.32 -15.59
CA ASN A 198 22.84 -13.05 -16.64
C ASN A 198 21.94 -12.13 -17.50
N SER A 199 21.26 -11.17 -16.89
CA SER A 199 20.42 -10.22 -17.63
C SER A 199 21.22 -9.36 -18.60
N MET A 200 22.45 -8.98 -18.21
CA MET A 200 23.37 -8.26 -19.10
C MET A 200 23.94 -9.15 -20.21
N GLU A 201 24.41 -10.33 -19.84
CA GLU A 201 25.09 -11.24 -20.76
C GLU A 201 24.14 -11.74 -21.87
N TYR A 202 22.91 -12.09 -21.49
CA TYR A 202 21.93 -12.70 -22.40
C TYR A 202 20.83 -11.74 -22.85
N ASN A 203 20.87 -10.45 -22.49
CA ASN A 203 19.82 -9.48 -22.79
C ASN A 203 18.41 -9.95 -22.41
N LEU A 204 18.25 -10.50 -21.20
CA LEU A 204 16.99 -11.14 -20.78
C LEU A 204 15.86 -10.13 -20.53
N CYS A 205 16.20 -8.92 -20.08
CA CYS A 205 15.22 -7.87 -19.77
C CYS A 205 15.84 -6.47 -19.89
N HIS A 206 15.01 -5.45 -19.87
CA HIS A 206 15.43 -4.05 -19.76
C HIS A 206 15.75 -3.65 -18.32
N SER A 207 14.95 -4.15 -17.39
CA SER A 207 15.13 -3.97 -15.96
C SER A 207 14.46 -5.09 -15.18
N PHE A 208 14.92 -5.31 -13.96
CA PHE A 208 14.20 -6.12 -12.97
C PHE A 208 14.38 -5.56 -11.57
N GLN A 209 13.43 -5.88 -10.70
CA GLN A 209 13.47 -5.55 -9.28
C GLN A 209 12.89 -6.72 -8.49
N ALA A 210 13.67 -7.26 -7.55
CA ALA A 210 13.14 -8.15 -6.53
C ALA A 210 12.33 -7.36 -5.53
N PHE A 211 11.21 -7.92 -5.07
CA PHE A 211 10.36 -7.29 -4.06
C PHE A 211 9.98 -8.26 -2.96
N ASN A 212 9.77 -7.73 -1.77
CA ASN A 212 9.29 -8.44 -0.59
C ASN A 212 8.24 -7.55 0.10
N THR A 213 6.98 -7.80 -0.15
CA THR A 213 5.87 -7.06 0.44
C THR A 213 5.27 -7.87 1.56
N CYS A 214 5.41 -7.36 2.80
CA CYS A 214 4.90 -8.03 4.01
C CYS A 214 3.59 -7.40 4.44
N TYR A 215 2.60 -8.24 4.77
CA TYR A 215 1.34 -7.87 5.39
C TYR A 215 1.28 -8.39 6.82
N LYS A 216 0.13 -8.31 7.49
CA LYS A 216 0.00 -8.75 8.87
C LYS A 216 0.21 -10.27 9.01
N ASP A 217 -0.42 -11.05 8.14
CA ASP A 217 -0.58 -12.51 8.18
C ASP A 217 -0.03 -13.23 6.96
N THR A 218 0.34 -12.51 5.91
CA THR A 218 0.85 -13.04 4.64
C THR A 218 1.85 -12.07 4.02
N GLY A 219 2.34 -12.38 2.84
CA GLY A 219 3.22 -11.52 2.06
C GLY A 219 3.32 -11.98 0.61
N LEU A 220 3.98 -11.16 -0.22
CA LEU A 220 4.38 -11.50 -1.57
C LEU A 220 5.89 -11.31 -1.72
N TRP A 221 6.57 -12.36 -2.16
CA TRP A 221 7.98 -12.31 -2.48
C TRP A 221 8.20 -12.71 -3.94
N GLY A 222 8.90 -11.88 -4.69
CA GLY A 222 9.03 -12.13 -6.11
C GLY A 222 9.93 -11.18 -6.87
N VAL A 223 9.78 -11.21 -8.19
CA VAL A 223 10.53 -10.35 -9.12
C VAL A 223 9.56 -9.71 -10.10
N TYR A 224 9.69 -8.41 -10.25
CA TYR A 224 9.08 -7.64 -11.33
C TYR A 224 10.14 -7.36 -12.39
N PHE A 225 9.81 -7.49 -13.67
CA PHE A 225 10.72 -7.20 -14.75
C PHE A 225 10.02 -6.65 -15.99
N VAL A 226 10.79 -5.92 -16.79
CA VAL A 226 10.37 -5.35 -18.07
C VAL A 226 11.25 -5.94 -19.16
N CYS A 227 10.64 -6.50 -20.19
CA CYS A 227 11.36 -7.14 -21.30
C CYS A 227 10.73 -6.84 -22.65
N ASP A 228 11.42 -7.21 -23.72
CA ASP A 228 10.85 -7.19 -25.05
C ASP A 228 9.68 -8.19 -25.14
N PRO A 229 8.59 -7.88 -25.85
CA PRO A 229 7.53 -8.84 -26.11
C PRO A 229 8.03 -9.99 -27.00
N LEU A 230 7.51 -11.18 -26.78
CA LEU A 230 7.81 -12.37 -27.59
C LEU A 230 7.07 -12.30 -28.93
#